data_7e87cb7e1f12afaf3207032e47a50234
#
_entry.id   7e87cb7e1f12afaf3207032e47a50234
#
_cell.length_a   1.000
_cell.length_b   1.000
_cell.length_c   1.000
_cell.angle_alpha   90.00
_cell.angle_beta   90.00
_cell.angle_gamma   90.00
#
_symmetry.space_group_name_H-M   'P 1'
#
loop_
_entity.id
_entity.type
_entity.pdbx_description
1 polymer ?
#
loop_
_entity_poly.entity_id
_entity_poly.type
_entity_poly.pdbx_seq_one_letter_code
_entity_poly.pdbx_strand_id
1 'polypeptide(L)'
;KPNSALDHEAVNRCNSCYFPNFVIPMLPEKLSNGICSLNPDVDRLCMTCEMVISHLGTIESYKFYPAIMRSHARLTYTEAWQMIKEGTAKFEEHKAVIEHVTELYNLYQAFKKARINRGGISIESDELHFVFDEHMDIQGVAPLERNDAHKLIEECMIAANVAAACFVSENDYKTLYRVHAKPMEKKLEFLINQLAKFGLNLRGGD
;
A
#
# COMPACT_ATOMS: atom_id res chain seq x y z
N LYS A 1 -9.05 2.08 -25.78
CA LYS A 1 -10.16 2.89 -26.33
C LYS A 1 -11.47 2.30 -25.85
N PRO A 2 -12.40 3.11 -25.28
CA PRO A 2 -13.70 2.62 -24.85
C PRO A 2 -14.41 1.83 -25.97
N ASN A 3 -15.11 0.75 -25.60
CA ASN A 3 -15.82 -0.17 -26.50
C ASN A 3 -14.94 -0.91 -27.53
N SER A 4 -13.63 -0.98 -27.31
CA SER A 4 -12.75 -1.86 -28.09
C SER A 4 -12.79 -3.28 -27.53
N ALA A 5 -12.31 -4.27 -28.32
CA ALA A 5 -12.20 -5.66 -27.85
C ALA A 5 -11.36 -5.79 -26.55
N LEU A 6 -10.30 -4.97 -26.43
CA LEU A 6 -9.48 -4.91 -25.24
C LEU A 6 -10.25 -4.35 -24.03
N ASP A 7 -11.09 -3.34 -24.25
CA ASP A 7 -11.93 -2.74 -23.20
C ASP A 7 -12.98 -3.73 -22.70
N HIS A 8 -13.66 -4.41 -23.62
CA HIS A 8 -14.62 -5.47 -23.27
C HIS A 8 -13.97 -6.62 -22.50
N GLU A 9 -12.77 -7.05 -22.90
CA GLU A 9 -12.05 -8.11 -22.18
C GLU A 9 -11.61 -7.66 -20.80
N ALA A 10 -11.15 -6.41 -20.64
CA ALA A 10 -10.80 -5.85 -19.35
C ALA A 10 -12.00 -5.76 -18.40
N VAL A 11 -13.18 -5.38 -18.93
CA VAL A 11 -14.44 -5.37 -18.16
C VAL A 11 -14.84 -6.77 -17.73
N ASN A 12 -14.71 -7.77 -18.63
CA ASN A 12 -15.04 -9.17 -18.32
C ASN A 12 -14.12 -9.76 -17.26
N ARG A 13 -12.82 -9.44 -17.30
CA ARG A 13 -11.83 -9.91 -16.30
C ARG A 13 -11.94 -9.17 -14.98
N CYS A 14 -12.25 -7.88 -14.98
CA CYS A 14 -12.34 -6.96 -13.83
C CYS A 14 -11.02 -6.74 -13.06
N ASN A 15 -10.19 -7.76 -12.91
CA ASN A 15 -8.92 -7.71 -12.16
C ASN A 15 -7.88 -8.66 -12.74
N SER A 16 -6.66 -8.57 -12.24
CA SER A 16 -5.63 -9.60 -12.43
C SER A 16 -5.77 -10.67 -11.36
N CYS A 17 -5.50 -11.94 -11.72
CA CYS A 17 -5.50 -13.07 -10.79
C CYS A 17 -4.06 -13.40 -10.41
N TYR A 18 -3.77 -13.35 -9.11
CA TYR A 18 -2.42 -13.61 -8.58
C TYR A 18 -2.37 -15.00 -7.96
N PHE A 19 -1.63 -15.90 -8.61
CA PHE A 19 -1.31 -17.20 -8.08
C PHE A 19 0.08 -17.18 -7.43
N PRO A 20 0.41 -18.11 -6.54
CA PRO A 20 1.69 -18.09 -5.85
C PRO A 20 2.92 -18.05 -6.77
N ASN A 21 2.85 -18.64 -7.94
CA ASN A 21 3.97 -18.80 -8.87
C ASN A 21 3.78 -18.07 -10.23
N PHE A 22 2.58 -17.56 -10.53
CA PHE A 22 2.32 -16.80 -11.76
C PHE A 22 1.14 -15.85 -11.61
N VAL A 23 1.01 -14.94 -12.57
CA VAL A 23 -0.07 -13.95 -12.62
C VAL A 23 -0.81 -14.06 -13.94
N ILE A 24 -2.14 -14.07 -13.91
CA ILE A 24 -2.98 -13.85 -15.09
C ILE A 24 -3.38 -12.37 -15.10
N PRO A 25 -2.76 -11.54 -15.92
CA PRO A 25 -3.04 -10.11 -15.90
C PRO A 25 -4.39 -9.79 -16.56
N MET A 26 -5.06 -8.73 -16.06
CA MET A 26 -6.28 -8.20 -16.65
C MET A 26 -6.03 -7.67 -18.07
N LEU A 27 -4.89 -7.04 -18.29
CA LEU A 27 -4.47 -6.51 -19.58
C LEU A 27 -3.32 -7.35 -20.15
N PRO A 28 -3.14 -7.40 -21.49
CA PRO A 28 -1.97 -8.03 -22.08
C PRO A 28 -0.66 -7.53 -21.48
N GLU A 29 0.33 -8.41 -21.30
CA GLU A 29 1.60 -8.10 -20.65
C GLU A 29 2.36 -6.92 -21.29
N LYS A 30 2.27 -6.76 -22.62
CA LYS A 30 2.83 -5.58 -23.30
C LYS A 30 2.28 -4.25 -22.78
N LEU A 31 1.06 -4.25 -22.24
CA LEU A 31 0.48 -3.09 -21.59
C LEU A 31 0.80 -3.08 -20.10
N SER A 32 0.43 -4.15 -19.37
CA SER A 32 0.55 -4.20 -17.91
C SER A 32 2.00 -4.11 -17.42
N ASN A 33 2.92 -4.82 -18.07
CA ASN A 33 4.34 -4.88 -17.69
C ASN A 33 5.22 -3.93 -18.55
N GLY A 34 4.66 -3.41 -19.64
CA GLY A 34 5.35 -2.51 -20.57
C GLY A 34 4.99 -1.05 -20.33
N ILE A 35 4.10 -0.51 -21.18
CA ILE A 35 3.80 0.93 -21.24
C ILE A 35 3.10 1.45 -19.97
N CYS A 36 2.33 0.61 -19.27
CA CYS A 36 1.63 0.97 -18.04
C CYS A 36 2.47 0.74 -16.78
N SER A 37 3.65 0.12 -16.89
CA SER A 37 4.54 -0.11 -15.76
C SER A 37 5.56 1.03 -15.62
N LEU A 38 5.77 1.51 -14.40
CA LEU A 38 6.74 2.55 -14.07
C LEU A 38 8.16 1.96 -14.01
N ASN A 39 8.60 1.39 -15.13
CA ASN A 39 9.92 0.78 -15.23
C ASN A 39 11.04 1.81 -15.05
N PRO A 40 12.21 1.41 -14.47
CA PRO A 40 13.35 2.29 -14.32
C PRO A 40 13.87 2.84 -15.66
N ASP A 41 14.44 4.03 -15.61
CA ASP A 41 15.18 4.70 -16.69
C ASP A 41 14.41 4.96 -17.99
N VAL A 42 13.09 4.88 -17.94
CA VAL A 42 12.21 5.22 -19.06
C VAL A 42 11.11 6.18 -18.62
N ASP A 43 10.75 7.09 -19.52
CA ASP A 43 9.67 8.03 -19.28
C ASP A 43 8.32 7.32 -19.32
N ARG A 44 7.48 7.59 -18.32
CA ARG A 44 6.13 7.02 -18.20
C ARG A 44 5.12 8.10 -17.85
N LEU A 45 3.98 8.04 -18.51
CA LEU A 45 2.82 8.85 -18.13
C LEU A 45 2.27 8.31 -16.80
N CYS A 46 2.00 9.20 -15.87
CA CYS A 46 1.41 8.86 -14.59
C CYS A 46 0.39 9.91 -14.13
N MET A 47 -0.49 9.50 -13.23
CA MET A 47 -1.28 10.41 -12.41
C MET A 47 -0.51 10.62 -11.11
N THR A 48 -0.20 11.86 -10.80
CA THR A 48 0.58 12.23 -9.62
C THR A 48 -0.34 12.82 -8.55
N CYS A 49 -0.17 12.34 -7.32
CA CYS A 49 -0.67 12.98 -6.11
C CYS A 49 0.54 13.61 -5.39
N GLU A 50 0.67 14.93 -5.48
CA GLU A 50 1.68 15.68 -4.74
C GLU A 50 1.08 16.16 -3.42
N MET A 51 1.78 15.90 -2.32
CA MET A 51 1.32 16.23 -0.97
C MET A 51 2.40 16.96 -0.19
N VAL A 52 2.00 17.98 0.57
CA VAL A 52 2.84 18.58 1.60
C VAL A 52 2.42 18.01 2.94
N ILE A 53 3.37 17.39 3.61
CA ILE A 53 3.14 16.73 4.90
C ILE A 53 3.92 17.46 5.99
N SER A 54 3.25 17.81 7.08
CA SER A 54 3.91 18.39 8.24
C SER A 54 4.79 17.39 8.98
N HIS A 55 5.71 17.87 9.81
CA HIS A 55 6.51 17.02 10.70
C HIS A 55 5.68 16.23 11.73
N LEU A 56 4.39 16.57 11.87
CA LEU A 56 3.43 15.82 12.70
C LEU A 56 2.68 14.72 11.93
N GLY A 57 2.96 14.53 10.65
CA GLY A 57 2.31 13.52 9.80
C GLY A 57 0.90 13.94 9.34
N THR A 58 0.62 15.26 9.27
CA THR A 58 -0.65 15.79 8.78
C THR A 58 -0.49 16.28 7.34
N ILE A 59 -1.45 15.95 6.47
CA ILE A 59 -1.51 16.48 5.10
C ILE A 59 -1.91 17.97 5.20
N GLU A 60 -1.02 18.87 4.81
CA GLU A 60 -1.27 20.32 4.79
C GLU A 60 -1.89 20.78 3.47
N SER A 61 -1.46 20.19 2.38
CA SER A 61 -2.01 20.43 1.04
C SER A 61 -1.77 19.26 0.12
N TYR A 62 -2.56 19.16 -0.92
CA TYR A 62 -2.40 18.14 -1.95
C TYR A 62 -2.88 18.66 -3.31
N LYS A 63 -2.38 18.09 -4.39
CA LYS A 63 -2.86 18.33 -5.74
C LYS A 63 -2.68 17.08 -6.61
N PHE A 64 -3.60 16.93 -7.58
CA PHE A 64 -3.56 15.85 -8.56
C PHE A 64 -3.33 16.41 -9.95
N TYR A 65 -2.42 15.83 -10.71
CA TYR A 65 -2.15 16.21 -12.07
C TYR A 65 -1.53 15.07 -12.89
N PRO A 66 -1.75 15.02 -14.20
CA PRO A 66 -1.02 14.13 -15.08
C PRO A 66 0.44 14.58 -15.20
N ALA A 67 1.37 13.65 -15.16
CA ALA A 67 2.80 13.93 -15.26
C ALA A 67 3.52 12.89 -16.11
N ILE A 68 4.76 13.20 -16.43
CA ILE A 68 5.74 12.25 -16.96
C ILE A 68 6.76 12.01 -15.87
N MET A 69 6.92 10.76 -15.45
CA MET A 69 7.95 10.40 -14.48
C MET A 69 8.97 9.45 -15.08
N ARG A 70 10.19 9.52 -14.58
CA ARG A 70 11.27 8.59 -14.85
C ARG A 70 11.74 8.02 -13.53
N SER A 71 11.49 6.72 -13.32
CA SER A 71 11.93 6.03 -12.11
C SER A 71 13.44 5.82 -12.16
N HIS A 72 14.13 6.05 -11.05
CA HIS A 72 15.58 5.86 -10.95
C HIS A 72 15.95 4.46 -10.47
N ALA A 73 15.07 3.79 -9.76
CA ALA A 73 15.33 2.46 -9.23
C ALA A 73 14.03 1.66 -9.03
N ARG A 74 14.12 0.35 -9.18
CA ARG A 74 13.10 -0.60 -8.77
C ARG A 74 13.62 -1.41 -7.60
N LEU A 75 13.16 -1.09 -6.41
CA LEU A 75 13.60 -1.71 -5.17
C LEU A 75 12.61 -2.77 -4.70
N THR A 76 13.11 -3.85 -4.14
CA THR A 76 12.32 -4.76 -3.31
C THR A 76 12.19 -4.20 -1.90
N TYR A 77 11.20 -4.67 -1.13
CA TYR A 77 11.08 -4.28 0.28
C TYR A 77 12.31 -4.66 1.11
N THR A 78 12.95 -5.79 0.80
CA THR A 78 14.19 -6.22 1.47
C THR A 78 15.34 -5.26 1.18
N GLU A 79 15.52 -4.86 -0.07
CA GLU A 79 16.56 -3.89 -0.45
C GLU A 79 16.31 -2.51 0.18
N ALA A 80 15.08 -2.01 0.12
CA ALA A 80 14.72 -0.74 0.75
C ALA A 80 14.95 -0.79 2.26
N TRP A 81 14.63 -1.91 2.92
CA TRP A 81 14.87 -2.09 4.34
C TRP A 81 16.34 -2.15 4.70
N GLN A 82 17.17 -2.79 3.86
CA GLN A 82 18.62 -2.79 4.02
C GLN A 82 19.19 -1.37 3.91
N MET A 83 18.75 -0.59 2.93
CA MET A 83 19.15 0.82 2.79
C MET A 83 18.81 1.64 4.04
N ILE A 84 17.63 1.46 4.59
CA ILE A 84 17.18 2.16 5.81
C ILE A 84 18.04 1.77 7.03
N LYS A 85 18.32 0.47 7.21
CA LYS A 85 19.02 -0.03 8.40
C LYS A 85 20.53 0.18 8.36
N GLU A 86 21.13 -0.04 7.19
CA GLU A 86 22.58 -0.17 7.05
C GLU A 86 23.18 1.01 6.27
N GLY A 87 22.34 1.83 5.60
CA GLY A 87 22.82 2.89 4.73
C GLY A 87 23.58 2.36 3.50
N THR A 88 23.32 1.10 3.12
CA THR A 88 24.01 0.44 2.00
C THR A 88 23.03 -0.01 0.93
N ALA A 89 23.46 -0.05 -0.32
CA ALA A 89 22.69 -0.60 -1.43
C ALA A 89 23.36 -1.88 -1.96
N LYS A 90 22.52 -2.85 -2.33
CA LYS A 90 22.99 -4.11 -2.94
C LYS A 90 23.68 -3.87 -4.29
N PHE A 91 23.19 -2.92 -5.07
CA PHE A 91 23.72 -2.55 -6.38
C PHE A 91 24.26 -1.12 -6.35
N GLU A 92 25.38 -0.89 -7.05
CA GLU A 92 26.05 0.41 -7.09
C GLU A 92 25.13 1.52 -7.62
N GLU A 93 24.34 1.21 -8.66
CA GLU A 93 23.37 2.11 -9.29
C GLU A 93 22.27 2.58 -8.33
N HIS A 94 21.98 1.81 -7.28
CA HIS A 94 20.97 2.17 -6.29
C HIS A 94 21.49 3.07 -5.16
N LYS A 95 22.80 3.33 -5.08
CA LYS A 95 23.38 4.19 -4.02
C LYS A 95 22.81 5.60 -4.04
N ALA A 96 22.54 6.15 -5.23
CA ALA A 96 22.01 7.50 -5.39
C ALA A 96 20.62 7.70 -4.77
N VAL A 97 19.85 6.62 -4.51
CA VAL A 97 18.50 6.71 -3.95
C VAL A 97 18.44 6.45 -2.44
N ILE A 98 19.55 6.12 -1.79
CA ILE A 98 19.60 5.79 -0.35
C ILE A 98 19.06 6.95 0.49
N GLU A 99 19.50 8.18 0.22
CA GLU A 99 19.05 9.38 0.94
C GLU A 99 17.54 9.55 0.82
N HIS A 100 16.99 9.41 -0.38
CA HIS A 100 15.54 9.52 -0.61
C HIS A 100 14.74 8.43 0.10
N VAL A 101 15.23 7.20 0.15
CA VAL A 101 14.60 6.10 0.90
C VAL A 101 14.65 6.38 2.40
N THR A 102 15.73 6.97 2.90
CA THR A 102 15.87 7.37 4.29
C THR A 102 14.89 8.49 4.66
N GLU A 103 14.74 9.51 3.79
CA GLU A 103 13.76 10.58 4.01
C GLU A 103 12.31 10.06 3.97
N LEU A 104 12.02 9.12 3.08
CA LEU A 104 10.71 8.43 3.08
C LEU A 104 10.49 7.66 4.40
N TYR A 105 11.52 7.09 4.98
CA TYR A 105 11.41 6.42 6.28
C TYR A 105 11.14 7.42 7.41
N ASN A 106 11.75 8.60 7.38
CA ASN A 106 11.45 9.69 8.33
C ASN A 106 9.99 10.14 8.20
N LEU A 107 9.48 10.28 6.99
CA LEU A 107 8.06 10.54 6.72
C LEU A 107 7.15 9.45 7.30
N TYR A 108 7.50 8.18 7.09
CA TYR A 108 6.78 7.06 7.68
C TYR A 108 6.71 7.15 9.21
N GLN A 109 7.80 7.52 9.88
CA GLN A 109 7.80 7.68 11.34
C GLN A 109 6.82 8.79 11.80
N ALA A 110 6.71 9.88 11.04
CA ALA A 110 5.73 10.92 11.30
C ALA A 110 4.29 10.40 11.13
N PHE A 111 3.98 9.69 10.06
CA PHE A 111 2.67 9.06 9.84
C PHE A 111 2.32 8.04 10.93
N LYS A 112 3.27 7.19 11.30
CA LYS A 112 3.10 6.19 12.37
C LYS A 112 2.73 6.86 13.70
N LYS A 113 3.42 7.93 14.05
CA LYS A 113 3.13 8.72 15.26
C LYS A 113 1.74 9.36 15.18
N ALA A 114 1.39 9.95 14.04
CA ALA A 114 0.07 10.53 13.81
C ALA A 114 -1.04 9.48 13.92
N ARG A 115 -0.83 8.27 13.37
CA ARG A 115 -1.76 7.14 13.45
C ARG A 115 -2.01 6.71 14.89
N ILE A 116 -0.96 6.57 15.69
CA ILE A 116 -1.08 6.22 17.12
C ILE A 116 -1.85 7.31 17.88
N ASN A 117 -1.54 8.59 17.64
CA ASN A 117 -2.18 9.71 18.32
C ASN A 117 -3.69 9.81 18.04
N ARG A 118 -4.14 9.42 16.83
CA ARG A 118 -5.58 9.39 16.50
C ARG A 118 -6.28 8.09 16.90
N GLY A 119 -5.60 7.19 17.64
CA GLY A 119 -6.17 5.93 18.12
C GLY A 119 -6.24 4.82 17.07
N GLY A 120 -5.41 4.89 16.02
CA GLY A 120 -5.33 3.85 15.00
C GLY A 120 -4.82 2.52 15.59
N ILE A 121 -5.54 1.44 15.34
CA ILE A 121 -5.17 0.09 15.78
C ILE A 121 -4.29 -0.55 14.71
N SER A 122 -3.19 -1.17 15.14
CA SER A 122 -2.38 -2.03 14.28
C SER A 122 -2.84 -3.48 14.47
N ILE A 123 -3.42 -4.06 13.43
CA ILE A 123 -3.77 -5.48 13.41
C ILE A 123 -2.66 -6.19 12.64
N GLU A 124 -1.87 -6.98 13.35
CA GLU A 124 -0.87 -7.84 12.72
C GLU A 124 -1.52 -9.22 12.50
N SER A 125 -1.53 -9.66 11.27
CA SER A 125 -1.91 -11.02 10.87
C SER A 125 -0.69 -11.71 10.28
N ASP A 126 -0.49 -12.97 10.63
CA ASP A 126 0.53 -13.80 10.00
C ASP A 126 0.08 -14.11 8.57
N GLU A 127 0.71 -13.47 7.60
CA GLU A 127 0.56 -13.82 6.19
C GLU A 127 1.50 -14.99 5.88
N LEU A 128 0.98 -16.00 5.21
CA LEU A 128 1.74 -17.18 4.82
C LEU A 128 2.01 -17.17 3.32
N HIS A 129 3.18 -17.59 2.89
CA HIS A 129 3.51 -17.81 1.51
C HIS A 129 3.99 -19.25 1.27
N PHE A 130 3.75 -19.75 0.06
CA PHE A 130 4.26 -21.05 -0.35
C PHE A 130 5.74 -20.95 -0.68
N VAL A 131 6.51 -21.94 -0.20
CA VAL A 131 7.90 -22.14 -0.59
C VAL A 131 7.93 -23.20 -1.67
N PHE A 132 8.55 -22.89 -2.81
CA PHE A 132 8.68 -23.77 -3.96
C PHE A 132 10.11 -24.29 -4.08
N ASP A 133 10.26 -25.51 -4.60
CA ASP A 133 11.54 -26.08 -5.00
C ASP A 133 11.95 -25.64 -6.41
N GLU A 134 13.07 -26.20 -6.90
CA GLU A 134 13.61 -25.92 -8.24
C GLU A 134 12.68 -26.39 -9.39
N HIS A 135 11.76 -27.31 -9.10
CA HIS A 135 10.77 -27.83 -10.02
C HIS A 135 9.42 -27.11 -9.93
N MET A 136 9.32 -26.08 -9.10
CA MET A 136 8.09 -25.34 -8.81
C MET A 136 7.04 -26.17 -8.06
N ASP A 137 7.45 -27.24 -7.38
CA ASP A 137 6.60 -28.00 -6.48
C ASP A 137 6.59 -27.36 -5.08
N ILE A 138 5.45 -27.44 -4.37
CA ILE A 138 5.30 -26.84 -3.05
C ILE A 138 6.11 -27.65 -2.04
N GLN A 139 7.16 -27.05 -1.50
CA GLN A 139 8.01 -27.62 -0.45
C GLN A 139 7.44 -27.39 0.95
N GLY A 140 6.70 -26.29 1.13
CA GLY A 140 6.14 -25.93 2.42
C GLY A 140 5.46 -24.57 2.42
N VAL A 141 5.16 -24.12 3.63
CA VAL A 141 4.55 -22.80 3.90
C VAL A 141 5.40 -22.10 4.94
N ALA A 142 5.73 -20.84 4.69
CA ALA A 142 6.50 -20.00 5.60
C ALA A 142 5.77 -18.67 5.89
N PRO A 143 5.95 -18.08 7.07
CA PRO A 143 5.42 -16.75 7.35
C PRO A 143 6.12 -15.70 6.48
N LEU A 144 5.35 -14.74 5.98
CA LEU A 144 5.86 -13.58 5.27
C LEU A 144 6.36 -12.56 6.30
N GLU A 145 7.66 -12.33 6.34
CA GLU A 145 8.23 -11.30 7.20
C GLU A 145 7.92 -9.90 6.67
N ARG A 146 7.03 -9.18 7.37
CA ARG A 146 6.74 -7.77 7.09
C ARG A 146 7.72 -6.88 7.87
N ASN A 147 8.51 -6.11 7.14
CA ASN A 147 9.39 -5.08 7.71
C ASN A 147 8.80 -3.67 7.57
N ASP A 148 9.47 -2.67 8.13
CA ASP A 148 8.97 -1.28 8.09
C ASP A 148 8.95 -0.68 6.68
N ALA A 149 9.66 -1.21 5.69
CA ALA A 149 9.55 -0.76 4.31
C ALA A 149 8.16 -1.09 3.71
N HIS A 150 7.55 -2.21 4.09
CA HIS A 150 6.15 -2.52 3.73
C HIS A 150 5.18 -1.51 4.36
N LYS A 151 5.37 -1.21 5.66
CA LYS A 151 4.53 -0.27 6.40
C LYS A 151 4.69 1.18 5.90
N LEU A 152 5.88 1.55 5.43
CA LEU A 152 6.15 2.83 4.79
C LEU A 152 5.28 3.03 3.55
N ILE A 153 5.28 2.05 2.66
CA ILE A 153 4.45 2.11 1.45
C ILE A 153 2.97 2.11 1.80
N GLU A 154 2.54 1.29 2.77
CA GLU A 154 1.16 1.27 3.28
C GLU A 154 0.71 2.67 3.75
N GLU A 155 1.50 3.35 4.58
CA GLU A 155 1.15 4.70 5.07
C GLU A 155 1.13 5.75 3.94
N CYS A 156 2.05 5.67 2.97
CA CYS A 156 2.02 6.53 1.79
C CYS A 156 0.76 6.29 0.94
N MET A 157 0.35 5.03 0.75
CA MET A 157 -0.88 4.69 0.04
C MET A 157 -2.12 5.19 0.78
N ILE A 158 -2.17 5.05 2.11
CA ILE A 158 -3.26 5.58 2.93
C ILE A 158 -3.35 7.10 2.81
N ALA A 159 -2.22 7.81 2.88
CA ALA A 159 -2.19 9.26 2.71
C ALA A 159 -2.72 9.68 1.33
N ALA A 160 -2.29 9.02 0.25
CA ALA A 160 -2.79 9.29 -1.10
C ALA A 160 -4.29 8.99 -1.24
N ASN A 161 -4.78 7.92 -0.62
CA ASN A 161 -6.21 7.59 -0.61
C ASN A 161 -7.03 8.62 0.16
N VAL A 162 -6.53 9.13 1.28
CA VAL A 162 -7.18 10.23 2.04
C VAL A 162 -7.25 11.50 1.18
N ALA A 163 -6.13 11.89 0.56
CA ALA A 163 -6.10 13.06 -0.33
C ALA A 163 -7.08 12.90 -1.51
N ALA A 164 -7.14 11.70 -2.11
CA ALA A 164 -8.07 11.43 -3.21
C ALA A 164 -9.54 11.49 -2.75
N ALA A 165 -9.85 10.96 -1.58
CA ALA A 165 -11.22 11.02 -1.02
C ALA A 165 -11.63 12.46 -0.71
N CYS A 166 -10.74 13.27 -0.13
CA CYS A 166 -10.97 14.69 0.10
C CYS A 166 -11.20 15.43 -1.23
N PHE A 167 -10.34 15.22 -2.23
CA PHE A 167 -10.46 15.85 -3.53
C PHE A 167 -11.82 15.57 -4.19
N VAL A 168 -12.25 14.31 -4.18
CA VAL A 168 -13.54 13.90 -4.78
C VAL A 168 -14.71 14.51 -4.02
N SER A 169 -14.64 14.55 -2.68
CA SER A 169 -15.68 15.12 -1.82
C SER A 169 -15.78 16.64 -1.96
N GLU A 170 -14.65 17.34 -1.97
CA GLU A 170 -14.60 18.81 -2.09
C GLU A 170 -15.08 19.33 -3.45
N ASN A 171 -15.04 18.47 -4.47
CA ASN A 171 -15.52 18.81 -5.83
C ASN A 171 -16.91 18.21 -6.14
N ASP A 172 -17.61 17.68 -5.16
CA ASP A 172 -18.97 17.09 -5.30
C ASP A 172 -19.05 15.98 -6.39
N TYR A 173 -17.93 15.27 -6.62
CA TYR A 173 -17.95 14.14 -7.56
C TYR A 173 -18.61 12.91 -6.92
N LYS A 174 -19.46 12.25 -7.70
CA LYS A 174 -20.08 10.98 -7.28
C LYS A 174 -19.01 9.89 -7.21
N THR A 175 -18.90 9.24 -6.05
CA THR A 175 -17.96 8.14 -5.84
C THR A 175 -18.56 7.09 -4.91
N LEU A 176 -17.92 5.92 -4.89
CA LEU A 176 -18.26 4.85 -3.95
C LEU A 176 -17.38 4.96 -2.71
N TYR A 177 -18.01 4.96 -1.55
CA TYR A 177 -17.31 4.93 -0.26
C TYR A 177 -17.35 3.53 0.32
N ARG A 178 -16.19 3.03 0.77
CA ARG A 178 -16.13 1.80 1.55
C ARG A 178 -16.46 2.11 3.00
N VAL A 179 -17.58 1.61 3.46
CA VAL A 179 -18.07 1.83 4.82
C VAL A 179 -18.16 0.51 5.58
N HIS A 180 -18.08 0.60 6.91
CA HIS A 180 -18.32 -0.52 7.81
C HIS A 180 -19.46 -0.15 8.76
N ALA A 181 -20.42 -1.04 8.90
CA ALA A 181 -21.47 -0.88 9.90
C ALA A 181 -20.90 -1.02 11.32
N LYS A 182 -21.60 -0.43 12.28
CA LYS A 182 -21.27 -0.66 13.71
C LYS A 182 -21.34 -2.16 14.03
N PRO A 183 -20.56 -2.66 14.98
CA PRO A 183 -20.68 -4.03 15.45
C PRO A 183 -22.11 -4.35 15.90
N MET A 184 -22.56 -5.58 15.66
CA MET A 184 -23.84 -6.03 16.21
C MET A 184 -23.78 -6.03 17.75
N GLU A 185 -24.82 -5.55 18.43
CA GLU A 185 -24.87 -5.44 19.88
C GLU A 185 -24.46 -6.73 20.60
N LYS A 186 -24.95 -7.88 20.14
CA LYS A 186 -24.59 -9.19 20.69
C LYS A 186 -23.07 -9.50 20.61
N LYS A 187 -22.41 -9.06 19.55
CA LYS A 187 -20.95 -9.23 19.40
C LYS A 187 -20.19 -8.30 20.33
N LEU A 188 -20.71 -7.08 20.50
CA LEU A 188 -20.12 -6.10 21.41
C LEU A 188 -20.27 -6.57 22.88
N GLU A 189 -21.46 -7.02 23.28
CA GLU A 189 -21.69 -7.60 24.61
C GLU A 189 -20.79 -8.82 24.87
N PHE A 190 -20.67 -9.71 23.88
CA PHE A 190 -19.76 -10.85 23.99
C PHE A 190 -18.31 -10.39 24.22
N LEU A 191 -17.82 -9.42 23.46
CA LEU A 191 -16.46 -8.86 23.60
C LEU A 191 -16.29 -8.23 24.99
N ILE A 192 -17.23 -7.42 25.46
CA ILE A 192 -17.20 -6.80 26.80
C ILE A 192 -17.08 -7.87 27.88
N ASN A 193 -17.90 -8.94 27.79
CA ASN A 193 -17.91 -10.03 28.73
C ASN A 193 -16.58 -10.82 28.72
N GLN A 194 -15.95 -10.98 27.54
CA GLN A 194 -14.63 -11.63 27.47
C GLN A 194 -13.54 -10.76 28.09
N LEU A 195 -13.52 -9.47 27.78
CA LEU A 195 -12.54 -8.53 28.32
C LEU A 195 -12.63 -8.42 29.84
N ALA A 196 -13.86 -8.43 30.39
CA ALA A 196 -14.10 -8.40 31.84
C ALA A 196 -13.43 -9.57 32.57
N LYS A 197 -13.34 -10.76 31.95
CA LYS A 197 -12.62 -11.93 32.52
C LYS A 197 -11.13 -11.68 32.70
N PHE A 198 -10.56 -10.76 31.94
CA PHE A 198 -9.15 -10.34 32.03
C PHE A 198 -8.97 -9.05 32.84
N GLY A 199 -10.03 -8.58 33.54
CA GLY A 199 -9.99 -7.34 34.29
C GLY A 199 -9.98 -6.07 33.42
N LEU A 200 -10.24 -6.18 32.11
CA LEU A 200 -10.29 -5.08 31.16
C LEU A 200 -11.72 -4.60 31.00
N ASN A 201 -11.93 -3.29 31.09
CA ASN A 201 -13.22 -2.67 30.88
C ASN A 201 -13.23 -1.88 29.57
N LEU A 202 -14.04 -2.33 28.62
CA LEU A 202 -14.33 -1.55 27.41
C LEU A 202 -15.42 -0.54 27.77
N ARG A 203 -15.06 0.75 27.86
CA ARG A 203 -16.06 1.81 27.95
C ARG A 203 -16.65 1.99 26.54
N GLY A 204 -17.96 1.81 26.42
CA GLY A 204 -18.65 2.04 25.16
C GLY A 204 -18.35 3.46 24.68
N GLY A 205 -17.78 3.57 23.48
CA GLY A 205 -17.70 4.85 22.77
C GLY A 205 -18.99 5.03 21.97
N ASP A 206 -19.48 6.24 21.93
CA ASP A 206 -20.58 6.66 21.07
C ASP A 206 -20.21 6.55 19.59
#